data_05611c5ec0bb3488c8e41cc47faaca83
#
_entry.id   05611c5ec0bb3488c8e41cc47faaca83
#
_cell.length_a   1.000
_cell.length_b   1.000
_cell.length_c   1.000
_cell.angle_alpha   90.00
_cell.angle_beta   90.00
_cell.angle_gamma   90.00
#
_symmetry.space_group_name_H-M   'P 1'
#
loop_
_entity.id
_entity.type
_entity.pdbx_description
1 polymer ?
#
loop_
_entity_poly.entity_id
_entity_poly.type
_entity_poly.pdbx_seq_one_letter_code
_entity_poly.pdbx_strand_id
1 'polypeptide(L)'
;PTYQNILLGQFLTSTDRQNRWTVVMLAATALTSPLDLLLVPWCQRWFANGAMAGSLSFLLTELAMVACGIALLPRGALGHANLLVALKVFGVGAAMVASSWWLRGAFIGIPILVAAAVYCGGILAVRAVPRDDLALFGSFAQSALGRLRRRNASAVAVHKEI
;
A
#
# COMPACT_ATOMS: atom_id res chain seq x y z
N PRO A 1 2.13 -3.57 -2.56
CA PRO A 1 3.43 -4.16 -2.98
C PRO A 1 4.46 -3.09 -3.36
N THR A 2 4.08 -2.01 -4.03
CA THR A 2 5.00 -0.97 -4.55
C THR A 2 5.92 -0.39 -3.47
N TYR A 3 5.38 0.02 -2.32
CA TYR A 3 6.19 0.52 -1.21
C TYR A 3 7.17 -0.53 -0.66
N GLN A 4 6.77 -1.79 -0.64
CA GLN A 4 7.64 -2.90 -0.24
C GLN A 4 8.80 -3.07 -1.22
N ASN A 5 8.53 -2.95 -2.52
CA ASN A 5 9.56 -3.00 -3.56
C ASN A 5 10.54 -1.83 -3.47
N ILE A 6 10.07 -0.62 -3.12
CA ILE A 6 10.94 0.54 -2.87
C ILE A 6 11.87 0.26 -1.68
N LEU A 7 11.33 -0.22 -0.56
CA LEU A 7 12.12 -0.54 0.63
C LEU A 7 13.12 -1.68 0.36
N LEU A 8 12.71 -2.74 -0.35
CA LEU A 8 13.58 -3.83 -0.77
C LEU A 8 14.70 -3.31 -1.69
N GLY A 9 14.38 -2.44 -2.63
CA GLY A 9 15.35 -1.81 -3.52
C GLY A 9 16.39 -1.00 -2.74
N GLN A 10 15.98 -0.17 -1.81
CA GLN A 10 16.88 0.61 -0.96
C GLN A 10 17.79 -0.30 -0.11
N PHE A 11 17.21 -1.34 0.49
CA PHE A 11 17.98 -2.31 1.29
C PHE A 11 18.98 -3.08 0.44
N LEU A 12 18.58 -3.56 -0.74
CA LEU A 12 19.47 -4.31 -1.64
C LEU A 12 20.58 -3.41 -2.21
N THR A 13 20.29 -2.12 -2.43
CA THR A 13 21.30 -1.14 -2.85
C THR A 13 22.30 -0.88 -1.73
N SER A 14 21.85 -0.74 -0.49
CA SER A 14 22.74 -0.53 0.67
C SER A 14 23.61 -1.75 1.02
N THR A 15 23.21 -2.95 0.57
CA THR A 15 23.95 -4.21 0.78
C THR A 15 24.77 -4.65 -0.44
N ASP A 16 25.03 -3.74 -1.38
CA ASP A 16 25.83 -3.97 -2.59
C ASP A 16 25.26 -5.06 -3.54
N ARG A 17 23.95 -5.27 -3.48
CA ARG A 17 23.21 -6.22 -4.32
C ARG A 17 22.38 -5.54 -5.41
N GLN A 18 22.65 -4.28 -5.68
CA GLN A 18 21.92 -3.45 -6.63
C GLN A 18 21.83 -4.08 -8.04
N ASN A 19 22.90 -4.70 -8.52
CA ASN A 19 22.91 -5.31 -9.86
C ASN A 19 21.87 -6.44 -9.99
N ARG A 20 21.73 -7.26 -8.94
CA ARG A 20 20.72 -8.34 -8.92
C ARG A 20 19.30 -7.77 -8.87
N TRP A 21 19.10 -6.69 -8.11
CA TRP A 21 17.81 -6.00 -8.06
C TRP A 21 17.45 -5.37 -9.40
N THR A 22 18.42 -4.74 -10.09
CA THR A 22 18.20 -4.17 -11.42
C THR A 22 17.78 -5.25 -12.44
N VAL A 23 18.39 -6.44 -12.39
CA VAL A 23 17.95 -7.57 -13.24
C VAL A 23 16.52 -7.97 -12.94
N VAL A 24 16.12 -8.02 -11.66
CA VAL A 24 14.73 -8.32 -11.27
C VAL A 24 13.77 -7.26 -11.81
N MET A 25 14.11 -5.98 -11.71
CA MET A 25 13.28 -4.88 -12.25
C MET A 25 13.14 -4.98 -13.78
N LEU A 26 14.23 -5.24 -14.48
CA LEU A 26 14.20 -5.41 -15.95
C LEU A 26 13.35 -6.62 -16.36
N ALA A 27 13.52 -7.74 -15.67
CA ALA A 27 12.73 -8.96 -15.92
C ALA A 27 11.23 -8.70 -15.62
N ALA A 28 10.90 -8.01 -14.55
CA ALA A 28 9.54 -7.64 -14.21
C ALA A 28 8.90 -6.73 -15.29
N THR A 29 9.63 -5.72 -15.75
CA THR A 29 9.19 -4.84 -16.84
C THR A 29 8.96 -5.63 -18.13
N ALA A 30 9.89 -6.52 -18.49
CA ALA A 30 9.75 -7.37 -19.66
C ALA A 30 8.58 -8.36 -19.55
N LEU A 31 8.23 -8.80 -18.33
CA LEU A 31 7.12 -9.73 -18.06
C LEU A 31 5.75 -9.03 -18.15
N THR A 32 5.67 -7.74 -17.86
CA THR A 32 4.39 -7.00 -17.85
C THR A 32 3.70 -7.03 -19.21
N SER A 33 4.45 -6.79 -20.30
CA SER A 33 3.88 -6.76 -21.67
C SER A 33 3.22 -8.08 -22.09
N PRO A 34 3.88 -9.26 -21.99
CA PRO A 34 3.23 -10.51 -22.32
C PRO A 34 2.08 -10.87 -21.36
N LEU A 35 2.16 -10.46 -20.08
CA LEU A 35 1.04 -10.63 -19.15
C LEU A 35 -0.19 -9.84 -19.59
N ASP A 36 -0.02 -8.58 -20.03
CA ASP A 36 -1.11 -7.76 -20.52
C ASP A 36 -1.73 -8.39 -21.78
N LEU A 37 -0.91 -8.84 -22.73
CA LEU A 37 -1.39 -9.50 -23.95
C LEU A 37 -2.23 -10.76 -23.67
N LEU A 38 -1.92 -11.49 -22.60
CA LEU A 38 -2.66 -12.69 -22.20
C LEU A 38 -3.90 -12.36 -21.36
N LEU A 39 -3.76 -11.42 -20.41
CA LEU A 39 -4.81 -11.13 -19.44
C LEU A 39 -5.92 -10.24 -20.01
N VAL A 40 -5.59 -9.31 -20.94
CA VAL A 40 -6.61 -8.41 -21.53
C VAL A 40 -7.71 -9.20 -22.26
N PRO A 41 -7.43 -10.11 -23.22
CA PRO A 41 -8.46 -10.87 -23.88
C PRO A 41 -9.17 -11.83 -22.91
N TRP A 42 -8.47 -12.37 -21.92
CA TRP A 42 -9.03 -13.24 -20.91
C TRP A 42 -10.05 -12.50 -20.02
N CYS A 43 -9.67 -11.34 -19.45
CA CYS A 43 -10.56 -10.52 -18.64
C CYS A 43 -11.73 -9.95 -19.46
N GLN A 44 -11.51 -9.61 -20.72
CA GLN A 44 -12.58 -9.14 -21.61
C GLN A 44 -13.64 -10.23 -21.84
N ARG A 45 -13.22 -11.49 -21.99
CA ARG A 45 -14.15 -12.61 -22.19
C ARG A 45 -14.96 -12.96 -20.96
N TRP A 46 -14.34 -12.95 -19.77
CA TRP A 46 -14.95 -13.45 -18.55
C TRP A 46 -15.66 -12.37 -17.73
N PHE A 47 -15.15 -11.14 -17.76
CA PHE A 47 -15.65 -10.04 -16.93
C PHE A 47 -16.19 -8.85 -17.74
N ALA A 48 -16.16 -8.94 -19.07
CA ALA A 48 -16.51 -7.85 -20.00
C ALA A 48 -15.77 -6.54 -19.69
N ASN A 49 -14.60 -6.62 -19.06
CA ASN A 49 -13.81 -5.47 -18.60
C ASN A 49 -12.30 -5.72 -18.79
N GLY A 50 -11.77 -5.31 -19.94
CA GLY A 50 -10.34 -5.44 -20.24
C GLY A 50 -9.44 -4.55 -19.35
N ALA A 51 -9.95 -3.44 -18.80
CA ALA A 51 -9.17 -2.57 -17.93
C ALA A 51 -8.78 -3.24 -16.59
N MET A 52 -9.54 -4.25 -16.16
CA MET A 52 -9.20 -5.06 -14.98
C MET A 52 -7.90 -5.85 -15.18
N ALA A 53 -7.58 -6.21 -16.42
CA ALA A 53 -6.36 -6.94 -16.76
C ALA A 53 -5.09 -6.14 -16.41
N GLY A 54 -5.06 -4.84 -16.71
CA GLY A 54 -3.92 -3.99 -16.38
C GLY A 54 -3.64 -3.91 -14.87
N SER A 55 -4.70 -3.85 -14.06
CA SER A 55 -4.55 -3.89 -12.59
C SER A 55 -4.06 -5.26 -12.10
N LEU A 56 -4.49 -6.33 -12.74
CA LEU A 56 -4.11 -7.70 -12.37
C LEU A 56 -2.66 -8.00 -12.79
N SER A 57 -2.24 -7.62 -14.00
CA SER A 57 -0.86 -7.78 -14.46
C SER A 57 0.12 -6.98 -13.62
N PHE A 58 -0.23 -5.73 -13.28
CA PHE A 58 0.55 -4.90 -12.37
C PHE A 58 0.69 -5.57 -11.00
N LEU A 59 -0.40 -6.05 -10.42
CA LEU A 59 -0.36 -6.73 -9.12
C LEU A 59 0.52 -7.99 -9.16
N LEU A 60 0.40 -8.80 -10.20
CA LEU A 60 1.20 -10.03 -10.37
C LEU A 60 2.70 -9.70 -10.51
N THR A 61 3.02 -8.70 -11.31
CA THR A 61 4.41 -8.23 -11.50
C THR A 61 5.00 -7.71 -10.20
N GLU A 62 4.27 -6.88 -9.47
CA GLU A 62 4.68 -6.36 -8.17
C GLU A 62 4.89 -7.48 -7.13
N LEU A 63 4.02 -8.47 -7.08
CA LEU A 63 4.17 -9.63 -6.20
C LEU A 63 5.37 -10.48 -6.58
N ALA A 64 5.62 -10.69 -7.87
CA ALA A 64 6.81 -11.38 -8.35
C ALA A 64 8.10 -10.64 -7.94
N MET A 65 8.13 -9.31 -8.07
CA MET A 65 9.25 -8.48 -7.61
C MET A 65 9.47 -8.62 -6.10
N VAL A 66 8.40 -8.56 -5.29
CA VAL A 66 8.51 -8.77 -3.83
C VAL A 66 9.06 -10.15 -3.52
N ALA A 67 8.57 -11.21 -4.17
CA ALA A 67 9.06 -12.57 -3.97
C ALA A 67 10.55 -12.71 -4.33
N CYS A 68 10.96 -12.17 -5.48
CA CYS A 68 12.37 -12.15 -5.89
C CYS A 68 13.23 -11.30 -4.94
N GLY A 69 12.73 -10.15 -4.50
CA GLY A 69 13.42 -9.28 -3.55
C GLY A 69 13.65 -9.98 -2.21
N ILE A 70 12.63 -10.67 -1.69
CA ILE A 70 12.74 -11.49 -0.48
C ILE A 70 13.78 -12.62 -0.65
N ALA A 71 13.80 -13.29 -1.80
CA ALA A 71 14.75 -14.33 -2.09
C ALA A 71 16.21 -13.83 -2.17
N LEU A 72 16.39 -12.55 -2.52
CA LEU A 72 17.70 -11.90 -2.55
C LEU A 72 18.17 -11.40 -1.19
N LEU A 73 17.31 -11.36 -0.17
CA LEU A 73 17.67 -10.94 1.18
C LEU A 73 18.69 -11.93 1.81
N PRO A 74 19.61 -11.45 2.65
CA PRO A 74 20.48 -12.31 3.43
C PRO A 74 19.66 -13.25 4.33
N ARG A 75 20.15 -14.48 4.52
CA ARG A 75 19.52 -15.43 5.45
C ARG A 75 19.47 -14.83 6.85
N GLY A 76 18.27 -14.78 7.44
CA GLY A 76 18.04 -14.19 8.77
C GLY A 76 17.54 -12.75 8.77
N ALA A 77 17.46 -12.06 7.64
CA ALA A 77 16.88 -10.71 7.56
C ALA A 77 15.36 -10.70 7.84
N LEU A 78 14.67 -11.80 7.51
CA LEU A 78 13.25 -11.99 7.82
C LEU A 78 13.12 -12.89 9.06
N GLY A 79 12.83 -12.28 10.20
CA GLY A 79 12.47 -13.00 11.42
C GLY A 79 11.00 -13.49 11.40
N HIS A 80 10.69 -14.54 12.18
CA HIS A 80 9.32 -15.02 12.33
C HIS A 80 8.32 -13.91 12.77
N ALA A 81 8.79 -12.95 13.55
CA ALA A 81 7.97 -11.79 13.96
C ALA A 81 7.51 -10.96 12.76
N ASN A 82 8.38 -10.72 11.78
CA ASN A 82 8.05 -9.96 10.58
C ASN A 82 7.03 -10.70 9.70
N LEU A 83 7.13 -12.03 9.62
CA LEU A 83 6.17 -12.86 8.88
C LEU A 83 4.79 -12.80 9.53
N LEU A 84 4.70 -12.88 10.86
CA LEU A 84 3.44 -12.75 11.59
C LEU A 84 2.79 -11.37 11.36
N VAL A 85 3.58 -10.29 11.40
CA VAL A 85 3.07 -8.94 11.11
C VAL A 85 2.57 -8.86 9.66
N ALA A 86 3.32 -9.39 8.70
CA ALA A 86 2.92 -9.42 7.30
C ALA A 86 1.60 -10.19 7.10
N LEU A 87 1.45 -11.36 7.73
CA LEU A 87 0.23 -12.17 7.67
C LEU A 87 -0.99 -11.42 8.27
N LYS A 88 -0.79 -10.74 9.38
CA LYS A 88 -1.83 -9.92 10.03
C LYS A 88 -2.27 -8.77 9.13
N VAL A 89 -1.32 -8.03 8.56
CA VAL A 89 -1.62 -6.92 7.62
C VAL A 89 -2.32 -7.43 6.37
N PHE A 90 -1.91 -8.58 5.85
CA PHE A 90 -2.58 -9.23 4.74
C PHE A 90 -4.03 -9.62 5.06
N GLY A 91 -4.29 -10.16 6.26
CA GLY A 91 -5.64 -10.47 6.74
C GLY A 91 -6.54 -9.22 6.82
N VAL A 92 -6.01 -8.10 7.33
CA VAL A 92 -6.73 -6.82 7.37
C VAL A 92 -7.02 -6.31 5.94
N GLY A 93 -6.06 -6.44 5.02
CA GLY A 93 -6.24 -6.09 3.61
C GLY A 93 -7.32 -6.94 2.94
N ALA A 94 -7.35 -8.23 3.21
CA ALA A 94 -8.40 -9.13 2.72
C ALA A 94 -9.78 -8.76 3.26
N ALA A 95 -9.89 -8.43 4.55
CA ALA A 95 -11.13 -7.94 5.16
C ALA A 95 -11.62 -6.63 4.53
N MET A 96 -10.69 -5.70 4.23
CA MET A 96 -10.97 -4.46 3.52
C MET A 96 -11.56 -4.74 2.11
N VAL A 97 -10.94 -5.64 1.35
CA VAL A 97 -11.43 -6.01 0.02
C VAL A 97 -12.81 -6.68 0.09
N ALA A 98 -13.01 -7.60 1.04
CA ALA A 98 -14.28 -8.28 1.24
C ALA A 98 -15.41 -7.29 1.60
N SER A 99 -15.15 -6.34 2.48
CA SER A 99 -16.13 -5.31 2.86
C SER A 99 -16.49 -4.39 1.69
N SER A 100 -15.50 -3.99 0.89
CA SER A 100 -15.73 -3.19 -0.32
C SER A 100 -16.52 -3.95 -1.36
N TRP A 101 -16.24 -5.24 -1.53
CA TRP A 101 -16.96 -6.10 -2.46
C TRP A 101 -18.44 -6.25 -2.08
N TRP A 102 -18.74 -6.37 -0.81
CA TRP A 102 -20.12 -6.45 -0.33
C TRP A 102 -20.90 -5.17 -0.59
N LEU A 103 -20.24 -4.03 -0.50
CA LEU A 103 -20.84 -2.70 -0.69
C LEU A 103 -20.77 -2.19 -2.14
N ARG A 104 -20.39 -3.03 -3.11
CA ARG A 104 -20.21 -2.63 -4.53
C ARG A 104 -21.44 -2.02 -5.21
N GLY A 105 -22.65 -2.28 -4.68
CA GLY A 105 -23.91 -1.70 -5.17
C GLY A 105 -24.28 -0.34 -4.57
N ALA A 106 -23.51 0.12 -3.56
CA ALA A 106 -23.74 1.42 -2.94
C ALA A 106 -23.03 2.56 -3.70
N PHE A 107 -23.38 3.81 -3.35
CA PHE A 107 -22.67 4.98 -3.87
C PHE A 107 -21.18 4.86 -3.58
N ILE A 108 -20.33 5.14 -4.58
CA ILE A 108 -18.87 4.85 -4.57
C ILE A 108 -18.12 5.40 -3.35
N GLY A 109 -18.58 6.46 -2.73
CA GLY A 109 -18.01 7.03 -1.52
C GLY A 109 -18.13 6.11 -0.30
N ILE A 110 -19.22 5.32 -0.21
CA ILE A 110 -19.49 4.43 0.95
C ILE A 110 -18.47 3.29 1.03
N PRO A 111 -18.23 2.49 -0.03
CA PRO A 111 -17.21 1.46 -0.01
C PRO A 111 -15.80 1.99 0.32
N ILE A 112 -15.45 3.18 -0.17
CA ILE A 112 -14.14 3.80 0.08
C ILE A 112 -14.00 4.15 1.57
N LEU A 113 -14.99 4.80 2.17
CA LEU A 113 -14.96 5.16 3.58
C LEU A 113 -14.94 3.94 4.50
N VAL A 114 -15.76 2.93 4.18
CA VAL A 114 -15.78 1.67 4.95
C VAL A 114 -14.46 0.92 4.82
N ALA A 115 -13.90 0.85 3.61
CA ALA A 115 -12.60 0.23 3.37
C ALA A 115 -11.50 0.92 4.18
N ALA A 116 -11.46 2.25 4.17
CA ALA A 116 -10.50 3.04 4.96
C ALA A 116 -10.68 2.81 6.46
N ALA A 117 -11.91 2.81 6.96
CA ALA A 117 -12.22 2.56 8.37
C ALA A 117 -11.82 1.15 8.80
N VAL A 118 -12.14 0.12 8.00
CA VAL A 118 -11.76 -1.29 8.25
C VAL A 118 -10.25 -1.43 8.25
N TYR A 119 -9.55 -0.81 7.29
CA TYR A 119 -8.10 -0.89 7.21
C TYR A 119 -7.41 -0.20 8.39
N CYS A 120 -7.77 1.05 8.68
CA CYS A 120 -7.19 1.80 9.79
C CYS A 120 -7.53 1.15 11.15
N GLY A 121 -8.79 0.78 11.37
CA GLY A 121 -9.23 0.08 12.57
C GLY A 121 -8.57 -1.29 12.73
N GLY A 122 -8.46 -2.04 11.66
CA GLY A 122 -7.82 -3.35 11.63
C GLY A 122 -6.33 -3.28 11.97
N ILE A 123 -5.58 -2.36 11.38
CA ILE A 123 -4.14 -2.17 11.68
C ILE A 123 -3.93 -1.80 13.15
N LEU A 124 -4.77 -0.92 13.70
CA LEU A 124 -4.70 -0.54 15.11
C LEU A 124 -5.06 -1.71 16.03
N ALA A 125 -6.13 -2.46 15.73
CA ALA A 125 -6.57 -3.61 16.52
C ALA A 125 -5.53 -4.73 16.56
N VAL A 126 -4.87 -4.97 15.42
CA VAL A 126 -3.83 -6.00 15.29
C VAL A 126 -2.48 -5.54 15.88
N ARG A 127 -2.38 -4.27 16.29
CA ARG A 127 -1.15 -3.64 16.80
C ARG A 127 0.04 -3.86 15.83
N ALA A 128 -0.23 -3.71 14.53
CA ALA A 128 0.80 -3.85 13.50
C ALA A 128 1.77 -2.67 13.51
N VAL A 129 1.37 -1.52 14.06
CA VAL A 129 2.20 -0.31 14.18
C VAL A 129 2.81 -0.26 15.58
N PRO A 130 4.13 -0.08 15.72
CA PRO A 130 4.81 0.16 16.99
C PRO A 130 4.21 1.38 17.71
N ARG A 131 4.17 1.34 19.04
CA ARG A 131 3.59 2.44 19.84
C ARG A 131 4.33 3.75 19.67
N ASP A 132 5.63 3.70 19.39
CA ASP A 132 6.47 4.87 19.19
C ASP A 132 6.08 5.63 17.91
N ASP A 133 5.76 4.91 16.84
CA ASP A 133 5.28 5.49 15.59
C ASP A 133 3.89 6.14 15.75
N LEU A 134 3.00 5.52 16.56
CA LEU A 134 1.70 6.12 16.87
C LEU A 134 1.82 7.42 17.65
N ALA A 135 2.79 7.54 18.56
CA ALA A 135 3.08 8.78 19.28
C ALA A 135 3.58 9.89 18.33
N LEU A 136 4.40 9.54 17.34
CA LEU A 136 4.84 10.46 16.30
C LEU A 136 3.66 10.97 15.47
N PHE A 137 2.77 10.08 15.00
CA PHE A 137 1.56 10.50 14.28
C PHE A 137 0.66 11.41 15.11
N GLY A 138 0.50 11.12 16.41
CA GLY A 138 -0.25 11.96 17.34
C GLY A 138 0.34 13.38 17.43
N SER A 139 1.66 13.51 17.54
CA SER A 139 2.34 14.79 17.59
C SER A 139 2.23 15.60 16.29
N PHE A 140 2.32 14.91 15.14
CA PHE A 140 2.10 15.55 13.83
C PHE A 140 0.66 16.05 13.66
N ALA A 141 -0.34 15.23 14.03
CA ALA A 141 -1.74 15.61 13.96
C ALA A 141 -2.04 16.83 14.85
N GLN A 142 -1.52 16.86 16.09
CA GLN A 142 -1.66 17.99 16.99
C GLN A 142 -0.97 19.25 16.43
N SER A 143 0.21 19.12 15.84
CA SER A 143 0.94 20.22 15.22
C SER A 143 0.20 20.79 14.01
N ALA A 144 -0.40 19.93 13.18
CA ALA A 144 -1.20 20.33 12.02
C ALA A 144 -2.48 21.06 12.45
N LEU A 145 -3.20 20.53 13.44
CA LEU A 145 -4.39 21.17 14.02
C LEU A 145 -4.06 22.52 14.68
N GLY A 146 -2.94 22.61 15.38
CA GLY A 146 -2.45 23.86 15.97
C GLY A 146 -2.17 24.94 14.93
N ARG A 147 -1.58 24.57 13.76
CA ARG A 147 -1.34 25.50 12.64
C ARG A 147 -2.65 25.97 12.02
N LEU A 148 -3.62 25.08 11.80
CA LEU A 148 -4.94 25.44 11.26
C LEU A 148 -5.70 26.38 12.21
N ARG A 149 -5.64 26.12 13.51
CA ARG A 149 -6.29 26.96 14.53
C ARG A 149 -5.68 28.38 14.58
N ARG A 150 -4.34 28.50 14.48
CA ARG A 150 -3.65 29.81 14.41
C ARG A 150 -4.02 30.57 13.12
N ARG A 151 -4.10 29.87 11.98
CA ARG A 151 -4.45 30.49 10.71
C ARG A 151 -5.89 31.03 10.72
N ASN A 152 -6.83 30.29 11.31
CA ASN A 152 -8.20 30.75 11.45
C ASN A 152 -8.32 31.92 12.45
N ALA A 153 -7.56 31.92 13.54
CA ALA A 153 -7.54 33.03 14.50
C ALA A 153 -7.00 34.32 13.85
N SER A 154 -5.94 34.22 13.04
CA SER A 154 -5.40 35.38 12.30
C SER A 154 -6.38 35.91 11.26
N ALA A 155 -7.11 35.04 10.56
CA ALA A 155 -8.12 35.45 9.58
C ALA A 155 -9.30 36.20 10.23
N VAL A 156 -9.74 35.75 11.41
CA VAL A 156 -10.81 36.42 12.18
C VAL A 156 -10.35 37.76 12.73
N ALA A 157 -9.08 37.91 13.15
CA ALA A 157 -8.54 39.16 13.64
C ALA A 157 -8.52 40.24 12.54
N VAL A 158 -8.08 39.89 11.33
CA VAL A 158 -8.05 40.82 10.18
C VAL A 158 -9.46 41.31 9.78
N HIS A 159 -10.46 40.46 9.93
CA HIS A 159 -11.86 40.82 9.58
C HIS A 159 -12.55 41.70 10.62
N LYS A 160 -11.97 41.88 11.79
CA LYS A 160 -12.46 42.78 12.87
C LYS A 160 -11.93 44.21 12.81
N GLU A 161 -10.88 44.43 12.02
CA GLU A 161 -10.25 45.75 11.87
C GLU A 161 -10.72 46.51 10.61
N ILE A 162 -11.61 45.92 9.81
CA ILE A 162 -12.32 46.53 8.66
C ILE A 162 -13.76 46.85 9.05
#